data_c175c3141beeaec1f2b7ef1e4ccbba9a
#
_entry.id   c175c3141beeaec1f2b7ef1e4ccbba9a
#
_cell.length_a   1.000
_cell.length_b   1.000
_cell.length_c   1.000
_cell.angle_alpha   90.00
_cell.angle_beta   90.00
_cell.angle_gamma   90.00
#
_symmetry.space_group_name_H-M   'P 1'
#
loop_
_entity.id
_entity.type
_entity.pdbx_description
1 polymer ?
#
loop_
_entity_poly.entity_id
_entity_poly.type
_entity_poly.pdbx_seq_one_letter_code
_entity_poly.pdbx_strand_id
1 'polypeptide(L)'
;MDRLPGFRDFYPEPLPHKDVWSADARCYIFDTWKKIAHRYGFREYDGPPLEPLELYTLKSGEEIVGQLYNFTDKGDRNVSMRPEMTPTLARMIAAHERNYRKPIKWFSIPQLFRYERQQKGRLREHFQLNADIFGEASSSADAEIICLLIDILRAFGLTSEDFVIRLSSRRAWSEFFSKRCPDPSKAYEFYQIVDKLEREDPDVSKQKLAALGFSYEEVTAFIASGEPTEELKAILDNLSARGFADFVKVDYGVIRGLAYYTGPVFEAFDRKGHFRAIAGGGRYDNLTNLISGGKFDPASNTVKGGKVDIPSLGFGMGDVVLTELLKERGLLPAFSPSADVCVLIEDLGR
;
A
#
# COMPACT_ATOMS: atom_id res chain seq x y z
N MET A 1 23.88 -0.46 24.98
CA MET A 1 24.01 -0.57 23.49
C MET A 1 22.72 -0.01 22.90
N ASP A 2 22.85 0.91 21.97
CA ASP A 2 21.70 1.56 21.34
C ASP A 2 21.16 0.70 20.20
N ARG A 3 19.85 0.83 19.94
CA ARG A 3 19.23 0.19 18.77
C ARG A 3 19.70 0.85 17.47
N LEU A 4 19.57 0.15 16.37
CA LEU A 4 19.85 0.72 15.04
C LEU A 4 18.90 1.88 14.73
N PRO A 5 19.41 2.96 14.10
CA PRO A 5 18.58 4.10 13.70
C PRO A 5 17.44 3.70 12.77
N GLY A 6 16.21 4.14 13.08
CA GLY A 6 15.01 3.85 12.28
C GLY A 6 14.29 2.55 12.63
N PHE A 7 14.72 1.86 13.68
CA PHE A 7 14.05 0.71 14.27
C PHE A 7 13.34 1.09 15.56
N ARG A 8 12.36 0.31 16.00
CA ARG A 8 11.55 0.56 17.21
C ARG A 8 11.65 -0.58 18.20
N ASP A 9 11.66 -0.21 19.48
CA ASP A 9 11.34 -1.12 20.57
C ASP A 9 9.88 -0.88 20.97
N PHE A 10 9.16 -1.93 21.31
CA PHE A 10 7.78 -1.88 21.73
C PHE A 10 7.68 -2.34 23.19
N TYR A 11 7.13 -1.48 24.03
CA TYR A 11 7.02 -1.72 25.46
C TYR A 11 5.57 -1.97 25.86
N PRO A 12 5.30 -2.88 26.82
CA PRO A 12 3.96 -2.99 27.38
C PRO A 12 3.63 -1.76 28.25
N GLU A 13 2.34 -1.49 28.43
CA GLU A 13 1.90 -0.44 29.36
C GLU A 13 2.09 -0.88 30.83
N PRO A 14 2.47 0.04 31.79
CA PRO A 14 2.66 1.47 31.55
C PRO A 14 3.98 1.77 30.85
N LEU A 15 3.97 2.73 29.92
CA LEU A 15 5.15 3.08 29.15
C LEU A 15 6.22 3.75 30.03
N PRO A 16 7.52 3.45 29.81
CA PRO A 16 8.62 4.08 30.57
C PRO A 16 8.73 5.59 30.31
N HIS A 17 8.37 6.06 29.13
CA HIS A 17 8.21 7.47 28.76
C HIS A 17 7.39 7.61 27.46
N LYS A 18 6.89 8.83 27.18
CA LYS A 18 5.94 9.11 26.09
C LYS A 18 6.47 8.86 24.67
N ASP A 19 7.79 8.83 24.48
CA ASP A 19 8.41 8.76 23.14
C ASP A 19 8.73 7.32 22.71
N VAL A 20 8.34 6.32 23.51
CA VAL A 20 8.47 4.90 23.13
C VAL A 20 7.19 4.38 22.47
N TRP A 21 7.32 3.26 21.79
CA TRP A 21 6.18 2.63 21.13
C TRP A 21 5.50 1.62 22.07
N SER A 22 4.17 1.68 22.11
CA SER A 22 3.36 0.76 22.91
C SER A 22 3.16 -0.58 22.19
N ALA A 23 3.49 -1.66 22.88
CA ALA A 23 3.18 -3.02 22.42
C ALA A 23 1.66 -3.26 22.41
N ASP A 24 0.94 -2.73 23.40
CA ASP A 24 -0.51 -2.88 23.51
C ASP A 24 -1.24 -2.13 22.38
N ALA A 25 -0.79 -0.91 22.05
CA ALA A 25 -1.33 -0.18 20.89
C ALA A 25 -1.08 -0.93 19.58
N ARG A 26 0.10 -1.53 19.41
CA ARG A 26 0.40 -2.37 18.24
C ARG A 26 -0.53 -3.59 18.18
N CYS A 27 -0.70 -4.30 19.28
CA CYS A 27 -1.62 -5.45 19.34
C CYS A 27 -3.05 -5.02 19.01
N TYR A 28 -3.56 -3.93 19.60
CA TYR A 28 -4.87 -3.39 19.28
C TYR A 28 -5.06 -3.10 17.79
N ILE A 29 -4.07 -2.50 17.15
CA ILE A 29 -4.10 -2.23 15.71
C ILE A 29 -4.15 -3.53 14.93
N PHE A 30 -3.30 -4.50 15.23
CA PHE A 30 -3.24 -5.77 14.52
C PHE A 30 -4.53 -6.58 14.68
N ASP A 31 -5.08 -6.64 15.89
CA ASP A 31 -6.32 -7.35 16.17
C ASP A 31 -7.51 -6.72 15.44
N THR A 32 -7.55 -5.39 15.36
CA THR A 32 -8.56 -4.66 14.59
C THR A 32 -8.43 -4.97 13.10
N TRP A 33 -7.22 -4.93 12.53
CA TRP A 33 -6.96 -5.29 11.15
C TRP A 33 -7.41 -6.71 10.84
N LYS A 34 -7.00 -7.69 11.64
CA LYS A 34 -7.38 -9.10 11.50
C LYS A 34 -8.90 -9.29 11.57
N LYS A 35 -9.53 -8.69 12.56
CA LYS A 35 -10.97 -8.77 12.77
C LYS A 35 -11.76 -8.31 11.54
N ILE A 36 -11.39 -7.18 10.95
CA ILE A 36 -12.11 -6.64 9.80
C ILE A 36 -11.78 -7.44 8.54
N ALA A 37 -10.51 -7.80 8.31
CA ALA A 37 -10.12 -8.63 7.16
C ALA A 37 -10.87 -9.97 7.16
N HIS A 38 -11.01 -10.65 8.30
CA HIS A 38 -11.80 -11.89 8.41
C HIS A 38 -13.28 -11.68 8.11
N ARG A 39 -13.90 -10.54 8.49
CA ARG A 39 -15.30 -10.22 8.15
C ARG A 39 -15.53 -10.12 6.63
N TYR A 40 -14.51 -9.69 5.88
CA TYR A 40 -14.53 -9.64 4.41
C TYR A 40 -14.15 -10.97 3.76
N GLY A 41 -13.93 -12.04 4.56
CA GLY A 41 -13.58 -13.37 4.09
C GLY A 41 -12.11 -13.53 3.68
N PHE A 42 -11.25 -12.61 4.07
CA PHE A 42 -9.81 -12.75 3.86
C PHE A 42 -9.21 -13.78 4.83
N ARG A 43 -8.21 -14.53 4.35
CA ARG A 43 -7.46 -15.50 5.14
C ARG A 43 -6.03 -15.01 5.35
N GLU A 44 -5.53 -15.20 6.57
CA GLU A 44 -4.16 -14.81 6.91
C GLU A 44 -3.15 -15.76 6.25
N TYR A 45 -2.09 -15.19 5.69
CA TYR A 45 -0.92 -15.90 5.18
C TYR A 45 0.35 -15.22 5.68
N ASP A 46 1.49 -15.88 5.55
CA ASP A 46 2.81 -15.28 5.74
C ASP A 46 3.79 -15.85 4.73
N GLY A 47 4.90 -15.15 4.54
CA GLY A 47 6.03 -15.53 3.71
C GLY A 47 7.34 -15.22 4.41
N PRO A 48 8.48 -15.69 3.88
CA PRO A 48 9.77 -15.49 4.51
C PRO A 48 10.15 -14.00 4.56
N PRO A 49 10.78 -13.53 5.65
CA PRO A 49 11.28 -12.16 5.74
C PRO A 49 12.49 -11.90 4.84
N LEU A 50 13.14 -12.96 4.36
CA LEU A 50 14.31 -12.95 3.50
C LEU A 50 13.99 -13.64 2.18
N GLU A 51 14.19 -12.93 1.06
CA GLU A 51 13.92 -13.42 -0.29
C GLU A 51 15.12 -13.22 -1.20
N PRO A 52 15.22 -13.92 -2.33
CA PRO A 52 16.20 -13.59 -3.36
C PRO A 52 16.06 -12.12 -3.81
N LEU A 53 17.18 -11.40 -3.93
CA LEU A 53 17.21 -10.01 -4.36
C LEU A 53 16.51 -9.82 -5.72
N GLU A 54 16.64 -10.79 -6.62
CA GLU A 54 16.01 -10.79 -7.94
C GLU A 54 14.49 -10.60 -7.88
N LEU A 55 13.81 -11.14 -6.86
CA LEU A 55 12.35 -10.98 -6.72
C LEU A 55 11.91 -9.52 -6.70
N TYR A 56 12.73 -8.64 -6.14
CA TYR A 56 12.44 -7.21 -6.04
C TYR A 56 12.94 -6.42 -7.24
N THR A 57 14.09 -6.79 -7.81
CA THR A 57 14.65 -6.10 -8.99
C THR A 57 13.86 -6.37 -10.26
N LEU A 58 13.28 -7.57 -10.43
CA LEU A 58 12.38 -7.90 -11.55
C LEU A 58 11.22 -6.92 -11.68
N LYS A 59 10.69 -6.43 -10.56
CA LYS A 59 9.55 -5.52 -10.54
C LYS A 59 9.95 -4.05 -10.68
N SER A 60 10.98 -3.63 -9.95
CA SER A 60 11.28 -2.21 -9.70
C SER A 60 12.58 -1.74 -10.36
N GLY A 61 13.25 -2.62 -11.09
CA GLY A 61 14.56 -2.32 -11.66
C GLY A 61 15.67 -2.28 -10.60
N GLU A 62 16.90 -2.02 -11.03
CA GLU A 62 18.06 -2.01 -10.14
C GLU A 62 18.13 -0.78 -9.22
N GLU A 63 17.41 0.27 -9.52
CA GLU A 63 17.39 1.50 -8.69
C GLU A 63 16.89 1.23 -7.25
N ILE A 64 16.06 0.21 -7.05
CA ILE A 64 15.55 -0.15 -5.73
C ILE A 64 16.65 -0.70 -4.81
N VAL A 65 17.73 -1.26 -5.36
CA VAL A 65 18.79 -1.94 -4.58
C VAL A 65 19.38 -1.02 -3.52
N GLY A 66 19.52 0.27 -3.83
CA GLY A 66 19.98 1.28 -2.88
C GLY A 66 19.05 1.53 -1.69
N GLN A 67 17.81 1.06 -1.77
CA GLN A 67 16.79 1.19 -0.71
C GLN A 67 16.53 -0.13 0.03
N LEU A 68 17.29 -1.18 -0.26
CA LEU A 68 17.11 -2.50 0.32
C LEU A 68 18.17 -2.80 1.39
N TYR A 69 17.77 -3.61 2.39
CA TYR A 69 18.71 -4.32 3.23
C TYR A 69 19.09 -5.63 2.52
N ASN A 70 20.11 -5.57 1.69
CA ASN A 70 20.58 -6.70 0.89
C ASN A 70 22.02 -7.09 1.26
N PHE A 71 22.32 -8.37 1.09
CA PHE A 71 23.64 -8.94 1.36
C PHE A 71 23.80 -10.29 0.63
N THR A 72 25.03 -10.77 0.55
CA THR A 72 25.30 -12.13 0.09
C THR A 72 25.30 -13.07 1.31
N ASP A 73 24.51 -14.13 1.27
CA ASP A 73 24.44 -15.12 2.34
C ASP A 73 25.63 -16.10 2.30
N LYS A 74 25.72 -16.99 3.29
CA LYS A 74 26.80 -18.00 3.36
C LYS A 74 26.79 -19.03 2.22
N GLY A 75 25.74 -19.07 1.42
CA GLY A 75 25.61 -19.93 0.24
C GLY A 75 25.82 -19.16 -1.06
N ASP A 76 26.49 -18.00 -1.01
CA ASP A 76 26.78 -17.12 -2.15
C ASP A 76 25.54 -16.64 -2.92
N ARG A 77 24.38 -16.54 -2.23
CA ARG A 77 23.14 -16.02 -2.82
C ARG A 77 22.94 -14.57 -2.45
N ASN A 78 22.60 -13.73 -3.44
CA ASN A 78 22.17 -12.36 -3.20
C ASN A 78 20.75 -12.35 -2.67
N VAL A 79 20.58 -11.88 -1.44
CA VAL A 79 19.31 -11.88 -0.72
C VAL A 79 18.97 -10.49 -0.21
N SER A 80 17.70 -10.25 0.04
CA SER A 80 17.21 -9.00 0.62
C SER A 80 16.16 -9.27 1.69
N MET A 81 16.19 -8.49 2.76
CA MET A 81 15.04 -8.38 3.65
C MET A 81 13.88 -7.73 2.87
N ARG A 82 12.67 -8.27 3.05
CA ARG A 82 11.47 -7.83 2.32
C ARG A 82 11.15 -6.34 2.55
N PRO A 83 11.16 -5.48 1.51
CA PRO A 83 10.76 -4.07 1.60
C PRO A 83 9.24 -3.90 1.48
N GLU A 84 8.57 -4.90 0.94
CA GLU A 84 7.14 -5.00 0.68
C GLU A 84 6.73 -6.47 0.57
N MET A 85 5.43 -6.76 0.69
CA MET A 85 4.94 -8.14 0.70
C MET A 85 4.40 -8.62 -0.66
N THR A 86 3.95 -7.73 -1.51
CA THR A 86 3.26 -8.06 -2.76
C THR A 86 4.06 -8.97 -3.71
N PRO A 87 5.40 -8.78 -3.94
CA PRO A 87 6.18 -9.70 -4.76
C PRO A 87 6.27 -11.11 -4.15
N THR A 88 6.45 -11.22 -2.84
CA THR A 88 6.43 -12.52 -2.13
C THR A 88 5.10 -13.23 -2.32
N LEU A 89 3.99 -12.51 -2.13
CA LEU A 89 2.64 -13.06 -2.35
C LEU A 89 2.44 -13.50 -3.80
N ALA A 90 2.81 -12.67 -4.77
CA ALA A 90 2.67 -13.01 -6.20
C ALA A 90 3.48 -14.27 -6.55
N ARG A 91 4.68 -14.46 -5.97
CA ARG A 91 5.48 -15.68 -6.09
C ARG A 91 4.74 -16.90 -5.52
N MET A 92 4.15 -16.76 -4.34
CA MET A 92 3.37 -17.84 -3.70
C MET A 92 2.13 -18.22 -4.53
N ILE A 93 1.41 -17.22 -5.02
CA ILE A 93 0.25 -17.43 -5.90
C ILE A 93 0.67 -18.08 -7.22
N ALA A 94 1.74 -17.59 -7.86
CA ALA A 94 2.25 -18.16 -9.10
C ALA A 94 2.63 -19.64 -8.96
N ALA A 95 3.10 -20.05 -7.78
CA ALA A 95 3.45 -21.45 -7.52
C ALA A 95 2.23 -22.37 -7.32
N HIS A 96 1.11 -21.87 -6.77
CA HIS A 96 0.04 -22.74 -6.26
C HIS A 96 -1.38 -22.24 -6.53
N GLU A 97 -1.60 -21.26 -7.42
CA GLU A 97 -2.91 -20.64 -7.66
C GLU A 97 -4.03 -21.65 -8.01
N ARG A 98 -3.68 -22.75 -8.69
CA ARG A 98 -4.63 -23.80 -9.12
C ARG A 98 -5.24 -24.57 -7.95
N ASN A 99 -4.58 -24.55 -6.78
CA ASN A 99 -5.04 -25.24 -5.59
C ASN A 99 -6.12 -24.46 -4.83
N TYR A 100 -6.40 -23.21 -5.24
CA TYR A 100 -7.32 -22.32 -4.55
C TYR A 100 -8.48 -21.90 -5.46
N ARG A 101 -9.70 -21.91 -4.87
CA ARG A 101 -10.88 -21.35 -5.53
C ARG A 101 -10.75 -19.83 -5.64
N LYS A 102 -11.10 -19.28 -6.80
CA LYS A 102 -11.14 -17.83 -7.06
C LYS A 102 -12.50 -17.25 -6.60
N PRO A 103 -12.51 -15.99 -6.15
CA PRO A 103 -11.36 -15.15 -5.89
C PRO A 103 -10.56 -15.60 -4.66
N ILE A 104 -9.23 -15.50 -4.72
CA ILE A 104 -8.34 -15.73 -3.58
C ILE A 104 -8.22 -14.41 -2.82
N LYS A 105 -8.65 -14.38 -1.57
CA LYS A 105 -8.61 -13.20 -0.70
C LYS A 105 -7.69 -13.49 0.48
N TRP A 106 -6.51 -12.93 0.45
CA TRP A 106 -5.50 -13.15 1.49
C TRP A 106 -5.00 -11.85 2.08
N PHE A 107 -4.62 -11.87 3.36
CA PHE A 107 -3.98 -10.75 4.03
C PHE A 107 -2.80 -11.22 4.88
N SER A 108 -1.86 -10.31 5.14
CA SER A 108 -0.70 -10.54 6.00
C SER A 108 -0.33 -9.23 6.71
N ILE A 109 0.33 -9.33 7.88
CA ILE A 109 0.82 -8.17 8.64
C ILE A 109 2.33 -8.34 8.88
N PRO A 110 3.13 -8.34 7.80
CA PRO A 110 4.57 -8.51 7.90
C PRO A 110 5.27 -7.29 8.48
N GLN A 111 6.40 -7.52 9.14
CA GLN A 111 7.41 -6.48 9.32
C GLN A 111 8.19 -6.31 8.01
N LEU A 112 8.33 -5.08 7.54
CA LEU A 112 8.98 -4.68 6.30
C LEU A 112 10.17 -3.78 6.59
N PHE A 113 11.18 -3.81 5.70
CA PHE A 113 12.47 -3.17 5.92
C PHE A 113 12.88 -2.35 4.69
N ARG A 114 13.15 -1.03 4.89
CA ARG A 114 13.60 -0.14 3.82
C ARG A 114 14.77 0.71 4.29
N TYR A 115 15.89 0.63 3.61
CA TYR A 115 17.06 1.46 3.89
C TYR A 115 16.86 2.87 3.30
N GLU A 116 15.94 3.62 3.89
CA GLU A 116 15.60 4.97 3.46
C GLU A 116 16.04 6.02 4.49
N ARG A 117 16.15 7.28 4.03
CA ARG A 117 16.41 8.40 4.94
C ARG A 117 15.20 8.58 5.87
N GLN A 118 15.48 8.63 7.18
CA GLN A 118 14.46 8.83 8.20
C GLN A 118 13.76 10.18 8.04
N GLN A 119 12.44 10.17 8.18
CA GLN A 119 11.58 11.35 8.16
C GLN A 119 10.38 11.09 9.07
N LYS A 120 9.64 12.16 9.48
CA LYS A 120 8.39 11.99 10.22
C LYS A 120 7.43 11.06 9.47
N GLY A 121 7.00 9.99 10.13
CA GLY A 121 6.14 8.96 9.54
C GLY A 121 6.86 7.97 8.61
N ARG A 122 8.21 7.98 8.52
CA ARG A 122 9.00 7.06 7.70
C ARG A 122 10.20 6.53 8.47
N LEU A 123 10.13 5.26 8.84
CA LEU A 123 11.16 4.52 9.54
C LEU A 123 11.82 3.49 8.61
N ARG A 124 12.89 2.87 9.06
CA ARG A 124 13.58 1.81 8.32
C ARG A 124 12.93 0.44 8.48
N GLU A 125 12.06 0.30 9.47
CA GLU A 125 11.17 -0.84 9.63
C GLU A 125 9.75 -0.35 9.94
N HIS A 126 8.75 -1.09 9.51
CA HIS A 126 7.34 -0.87 9.84
C HIS A 126 6.56 -2.16 9.68
N PHE A 127 5.47 -2.29 10.40
CA PHE A 127 4.47 -3.30 10.12
C PHE A 127 3.46 -2.75 9.10
N GLN A 128 2.98 -3.61 8.23
CA GLN A 128 2.02 -3.20 7.23
C GLN A 128 0.95 -4.29 7.06
N LEU A 129 -0.32 -3.93 7.20
CA LEU A 129 -1.38 -4.77 6.68
C LEU A 129 -1.30 -4.74 5.15
N ASN A 130 -1.20 -5.92 4.55
CA ASN A 130 -1.36 -6.14 3.11
C ASN A 130 -2.60 -7.00 2.93
N ALA A 131 -3.54 -6.57 2.09
CA ALA A 131 -4.74 -7.33 1.76
C ALA A 131 -4.90 -7.33 0.24
N ASP A 132 -5.03 -8.53 -0.34
CA ASP A 132 -4.96 -8.73 -1.79
C ASP A 132 -6.05 -9.69 -2.26
N ILE A 133 -6.58 -9.44 -3.47
CA ILE A 133 -7.55 -10.28 -4.17
C ILE A 133 -6.92 -10.72 -5.50
N PHE A 134 -6.95 -12.04 -5.76
CA PHE A 134 -6.46 -12.62 -7.01
C PHE A 134 -7.57 -13.39 -7.73
N GLY A 135 -7.59 -13.28 -9.06
CA GLY A 135 -8.52 -14.02 -9.91
C GLY A 135 -9.89 -13.37 -10.05
N GLU A 136 -10.00 -12.04 -9.84
CA GLU A 136 -11.24 -11.28 -10.07
C GLU A 136 -10.93 -9.97 -10.82
N ALA A 137 -11.50 -9.83 -12.02
CA ALA A 137 -11.22 -8.72 -12.93
C ALA A 137 -12.24 -7.58 -12.85
N SER A 138 -13.39 -7.79 -12.20
CA SER A 138 -14.48 -6.81 -12.17
C SER A 138 -14.18 -5.62 -11.26
N SER A 139 -14.77 -4.47 -11.58
CA SER A 139 -14.73 -3.27 -10.72
C SER A 139 -15.37 -3.47 -9.34
N SER A 140 -16.16 -4.55 -9.18
CA SER A 140 -16.70 -4.95 -7.86
C SER A 140 -15.59 -5.37 -6.90
N ALA A 141 -14.52 -6.00 -7.38
CA ALA A 141 -13.37 -6.34 -6.54
C ALA A 141 -12.59 -5.08 -6.13
N ASP A 142 -12.44 -4.11 -7.05
CA ASP A 142 -11.83 -2.81 -6.73
C ASP A 142 -12.65 -2.07 -5.67
N ALA A 143 -13.98 -2.07 -5.79
CA ALA A 143 -14.85 -1.49 -4.77
C ALA A 143 -14.76 -2.27 -3.43
N GLU A 144 -14.70 -3.60 -3.46
CA GLU A 144 -14.59 -4.41 -2.25
C GLU A 144 -13.32 -4.14 -1.46
N ILE A 145 -12.17 -4.03 -2.14
CA ILE A 145 -10.89 -3.76 -1.47
C ILE A 145 -10.87 -2.34 -0.86
N ILE A 146 -11.53 -1.37 -1.51
CA ILE A 146 -11.71 -0.01 -0.97
C ILE A 146 -12.67 -0.03 0.23
N CYS A 147 -13.77 -0.80 0.17
CA CYS A 147 -14.67 -0.98 1.31
C CYS A 147 -13.95 -1.56 2.53
N LEU A 148 -13.11 -2.58 2.33
CA LEU A 148 -12.29 -3.15 3.39
C LEU A 148 -11.41 -2.08 4.04
N LEU A 149 -10.74 -1.25 3.24
CA LEU A 149 -9.91 -0.16 3.74
C LEU A 149 -10.74 0.86 4.55
N ILE A 150 -11.91 1.27 4.05
CA ILE A 150 -12.82 2.18 4.75
C ILE A 150 -13.27 1.58 6.08
N ASP A 151 -13.73 0.34 6.10
CA ASP A 151 -14.24 -0.29 7.32
C ASP A 151 -13.17 -0.57 8.35
N ILE A 152 -11.91 -0.80 7.93
CA ILE A 152 -10.77 -0.85 8.84
C ILE A 152 -10.57 0.49 9.55
N LEU A 153 -10.55 1.60 8.79
CA LEU A 153 -10.38 2.94 9.38
C LEU A 153 -11.56 3.31 10.27
N ARG A 154 -12.79 2.99 9.86
CA ARG A 154 -14.00 3.18 10.69
C ARG A 154 -13.99 2.34 11.97
N ALA A 155 -13.41 1.15 11.96
CA ALA A 155 -13.30 0.31 13.15
C ALA A 155 -12.42 0.93 14.24
N PHE A 156 -11.53 1.89 13.89
CA PHE A 156 -10.79 2.71 14.84
C PHE A 156 -11.55 3.98 15.28
N GLY A 157 -12.79 4.20 14.80
CA GLY A 157 -13.58 5.38 15.13
C GLY A 157 -13.41 6.56 14.18
N LEU A 158 -12.63 6.41 13.08
CA LEU A 158 -12.48 7.44 12.06
C LEU A 158 -13.72 7.52 11.17
N THR A 159 -14.06 8.73 10.75
CA THR A 159 -15.24 9.06 9.94
C THR A 159 -14.86 9.68 8.59
N SER A 160 -15.84 10.00 7.75
CA SER A 160 -15.63 10.73 6.51
C SER A 160 -15.08 12.15 6.71
N GLU A 161 -15.17 12.70 7.94
CA GLU A 161 -14.57 13.98 8.29
C GLU A 161 -13.06 13.86 8.59
N ASP A 162 -12.59 12.65 8.89
CA ASP A 162 -11.20 12.42 9.25
C ASP A 162 -10.32 12.05 8.06
N PHE A 163 -10.85 11.26 7.12
CA PHE A 163 -10.05 10.79 5.99
C PHE A 163 -10.82 10.78 4.67
N VAL A 164 -10.07 10.75 3.58
CA VAL A 164 -10.58 10.60 2.22
C VAL A 164 -9.71 9.64 1.42
N ILE A 165 -10.35 8.80 0.62
CA ILE A 165 -9.68 7.97 -0.37
C ILE A 165 -9.69 8.72 -1.71
N ARG A 166 -8.50 9.03 -2.20
CA ARG A 166 -8.31 9.61 -3.53
C ARG A 166 -8.14 8.47 -4.53
N LEU A 167 -9.05 8.41 -5.49
CA LEU A 167 -9.14 7.35 -6.50
C LEU A 167 -8.68 7.88 -7.86
N SER A 168 -7.79 7.15 -8.53
CA SER A 168 -7.22 7.49 -9.83
C SER A 168 -7.18 6.27 -10.75
N SER A 169 -6.80 6.44 -12.02
CA SER A 169 -6.69 5.37 -13.00
C SER A 169 -5.38 5.46 -13.78
N ARG A 170 -4.60 4.39 -13.73
CA ARG A 170 -3.39 4.24 -14.58
C ARG A 170 -3.75 4.20 -16.05
N ARG A 171 -4.90 3.62 -16.38
CA ARG A 171 -5.39 3.52 -17.76
C ARG A 171 -5.72 4.90 -18.32
N ALA A 172 -6.41 5.73 -17.56
CA ALA A 172 -6.70 7.12 -17.95
C ALA A 172 -5.40 7.93 -18.19
N TRP A 173 -4.41 7.77 -17.32
CA TRP A 173 -3.09 8.38 -17.51
C TRP A 173 -2.36 7.85 -18.74
N SER A 174 -2.42 6.55 -19.02
CA SER A 174 -1.82 5.97 -20.23
C SER A 174 -2.48 6.50 -21.49
N GLU A 175 -3.79 6.66 -21.50
CA GLU A 175 -4.52 7.27 -22.62
C GLU A 175 -4.19 8.76 -22.78
N PHE A 176 -4.09 9.51 -21.69
CA PHE A 176 -3.67 10.91 -21.72
C PHE A 176 -2.26 11.05 -22.29
N PHE A 177 -1.32 10.21 -21.87
CA PHE A 177 0.06 10.18 -22.34
C PHE A 177 0.14 9.83 -23.84
N SER A 178 -0.45 8.72 -24.25
CA SER A 178 -0.33 8.17 -25.61
C SER A 178 -0.95 9.07 -26.69
N LYS A 179 -1.94 9.88 -26.36
CA LYS A 179 -2.52 10.88 -27.27
C LYS A 179 -1.53 11.97 -27.67
N ARG A 180 -0.48 12.21 -26.90
CA ARG A 180 0.48 13.31 -27.08
C ARG A 180 1.90 12.86 -27.34
N CYS A 181 2.31 11.73 -26.76
CA CYS A 181 3.66 11.19 -26.91
C CYS A 181 3.58 9.77 -27.48
N PRO A 182 4.01 9.54 -28.73
CA PRO A 182 3.99 8.21 -29.34
C PRO A 182 5.13 7.29 -28.84
N ASP A 183 6.10 7.85 -28.11
CA ASP A 183 7.25 7.11 -27.57
C ASP A 183 6.95 6.58 -26.16
N PRO A 184 6.63 5.27 -26.00
CA PRO A 184 6.29 4.70 -24.71
C PRO A 184 7.46 4.69 -23.72
N SER A 185 8.72 4.80 -24.18
CA SER A 185 9.90 4.82 -23.30
C SER A 185 9.92 6.05 -22.37
N LYS A 186 9.27 7.15 -22.76
CA LYS A 186 9.16 8.39 -21.99
C LYS A 186 8.06 8.35 -20.93
N ALA A 187 7.22 7.33 -20.92
CA ALA A 187 6.07 7.26 -20.00
C ALA A 187 6.52 7.24 -18.52
N TYR A 188 7.58 6.51 -18.21
CA TYR A 188 8.12 6.43 -16.85
C TYR A 188 8.56 7.81 -16.32
N GLU A 189 9.32 8.55 -17.12
CA GLU A 189 9.79 9.89 -16.79
C GLU A 189 8.59 10.86 -16.62
N PHE A 190 7.62 10.82 -17.54
CA PHE A 190 6.40 11.60 -17.44
C PHE A 190 5.68 11.38 -16.11
N TYR A 191 5.45 10.13 -15.71
CA TYR A 191 4.78 9.81 -14.45
C TYR A 191 5.59 10.22 -13.23
N GLN A 192 6.92 10.16 -13.27
CA GLN A 192 7.77 10.67 -12.20
C GLN A 192 7.63 12.19 -12.01
N ILE A 193 7.45 12.94 -13.09
CA ILE A 193 7.22 14.38 -13.03
C ILE A 193 5.85 14.63 -12.40
N VAL A 194 4.82 13.94 -12.86
CA VAL A 194 3.45 14.14 -12.33
C VAL A 194 3.34 13.76 -10.85
N ASP A 195 4.02 12.70 -10.38
CA ASP A 195 4.07 12.35 -8.94
C ASP A 195 4.67 13.45 -8.05
N LYS A 196 5.48 14.31 -8.63
CA LYS A 196 6.16 15.39 -7.90
C LYS A 196 5.47 16.75 -8.02
N LEU A 197 4.46 16.90 -8.88
CA LEU A 197 3.83 18.19 -9.20
C LEU A 197 3.35 18.97 -7.98
N GLU A 198 2.78 18.29 -6.97
CA GLU A 198 2.30 18.95 -5.74
C GLU A 198 3.43 19.43 -4.83
N ARG A 199 4.68 18.96 -5.03
CA ARG A 199 5.82 19.18 -4.12
C ARG A 199 7.00 19.89 -4.76
N GLU A 200 7.04 19.92 -6.09
CA GLU A 200 8.13 20.53 -6.87
C GLU A 200 7.74 21.97 -7.29
N ASP A 201 8.75 22.80 -7.49
CA ASP A 201 8.54 24.14 -8.02
C ASP A 201 7.82 24.07 -9.39
N PRO A 202 6.72 24.81 -9.59
CA PRO A 202 5.96 24.79 -10.85
C PRO A 202 6.80 25.09 -12.10
N ASP A 203 7.79 25.97 -12.03
CA ASP A 203 8.60 26.31 -13.18
C ASP A 203 9.57 25.19 -13.57
N VAL A 204 10.06 24.42 -12.59
CA VAL A 204 10.85 23.21 -12.84
C VAL A 204 9.98 22.13 -13.50
N SER A 205 8.78 21.92 -12.98
CA SER A 205 7.82 20.95 -13.55
C SER A 205 7.39 21.34 -14.97
N LYS A 206 7.15 22.64 -15.26
CA LYS A 206 6.87 23.14 -16.60
C LYS A 206 7.98 22.81 -17.59
N GLN A 207 9.24 23.08 -17.21
CA GLN A 207 10.38 22.79 -18.06
C GLN A 207 10.53 21.30 -18.37
N LYS A 208 10.37 20.44 -17.35
CA LYS A 208 10.44 18.98 -17.52
C LYS A 208 9.34 18.43 -18.41
N LEU A 209 8.09 18.90 -18.20
CA LEU A 209 6.95 18.49 -19.02
C LEU A 209 7.11 18.96 -20.48
N ALA A 210 7.53 20.21 -20.70
CA ALA A 210 7.78 20.74 -22.03
C ALA A 210 8.85 19.94 -22.78
N ALA A 211 9.90 19.47 -22.11
CA ALA A 211 10.93 18.60 -22.72
C ALA A 211 10.38 17.26 -23.22
N LEU A 212 9.27 16.78 -22.62
CA LEU A 212 8.55 15.58 -23.04
C LEU A 212 7.41 15.87 -24.05
N GLY A 213 7.14 17.15 -24.37
CA GLY A 213 6.09 17.57 -25.28
C GLY A 213 4.71 17.76 -24.63
N PHE A 214 4.66 17.95 -23.31
CA PHE A 214 3.42 18.18 -22.56
C PHE A 214 3.34 19.65 -22.06
N SER A 215 2.13 20.23 -22.09
CA SER A 215 1.84 21.47 -21.39
C SER A 215 1.54 21.20 -19.91
N TYR A 216 2.11 22.03 -19.04
CA TYR A 216 1.82 22.01 -17.61
C TYR A 216 0.33 22.26 -17.33
N GLU A 217 -0.27 23.22 -18.07
CA GLU A 217 -1.67 23.60 -17.95
C GLU A 217 -2.60 22.46 -18.34
N GLU A 218 -2.29 21.69 -19.39
CA GLU A 218 -3.07 20.49 -19.77
C GLU A 218 -2.99 19.38 -18.74
N VAL A 219 -1.81 19.13 -18.18
CA VAL A 219 -1.62 18.12 -17.14
C VAL A 219 -2.37 18.50 -15.87
N THR A 220 -2.25 19.75 -15.43
CA THR A 220 -2.97 20.25 -14.24
C THR A 220 -4.47 20.31 -14.44
N ALA A 221 -4.94 20.67 -15.64
CA ALA A 221 -6.36 20.64 -15.99
C ALA A 221 -6.91 19.20 -15.97
N PHE A 222 -6.16 18.22 -16.45
CA PHE A 222 -6.54 16.81 -16.35
C PHE A 222 -6.65 16.35 -14.90
N ILE A 223 -5.68 16.71 -14.05
CA ILE A 223 -5.74 16.41 -12.61
C ILE A 223 -6.98 17.07 -11.97
N ALA A 224 -7.22 18.34 -12.29
CA ALA A 224 -8.31 19.11 -11.71
C ALA A 224 -9.70 18.72 -12.23
N SER A 225 -9.79 18.04 -13.39
CA SER A 225 -11.08 17.63 -13.98
C SER A 225 -11.91 16.78 -13.02
N GLY A 226 -11.25 15.85 -12.31
CA GLY A 226 -11.94 14.95 -11.40
C GLY A 226 -13.02 14.08 -12.05
N GLU A 227 -13.13 14.10 -13.39
CA GLU A 227 -14.14 13.34 -14.12
C GLU A 227 -13.82 11.85 -14.11
N PRO A 228 -14.73 11.00 -13.61
CA PRO A 228 -14.46 9.57 -13.56
C PRO A 228 -14.50 8.95 -14.96
N THR A 229 -13.56 8.06 -15.27
CA THR A 229 -13.70 7.12 -16.39
C THR A 229 -14.85 6.15 -16.11
N GLU A 230 -15.34 5.42 -17.12
CA GLU A 230 -16.38 4.40 -16.94
C GLU A 230 -15.99 3.35 -15.86
N GLU A 231 -14.69 2.96 -15.83
CA GLU A 231 -14.16 2.06 -14.81
C GLU A 231 -14.27 2.66 -13.39
N LEU A 232 -13.85 3.91 -13.20
CA LEU A 232 -13.95 4.61 -11.91
C LEU A 232 -15.40 4.87 -11.52
N LYS A 233 -16.26 5.19 -12.47
CA LYS A 233 -17.70 5.40 -12.24
C LYS A 233 -18.34 4.13 -11.70
N ALA A 234 -18.07 2.96 -12.28
CA ALA A 234 -18.59 1.69 -11.80
C ALA A 234 -18.14 1.38 -10.34
N ILE A 235 -16.91 1.76 -9.98
CA ILE A 235 -16.40 1.65 -8.60
C ILE A 235 -17.17 2.61 -7.68
N LEU A 236 -17.30 3.89 -8.06
CA LEU A 236 -17.99 4.91 -7.27
C LEU A 236 -19.46 4.57 -7.05
N ASP A 237 -20.16 4.09 -8.09
CA ASP A 237 -21.57 3.65 -8.00
C ASP A 237 -21.71 2.50 -6.99
N ASN A 238 -20.78 1.54 -7.02
CA ASN A 238 -20.76 0.42 -6.07
C ASN A 238 -20.51 0.89 -4.63
N LEU A 239 -19.55 1.81 -4.43
CA LEU A 239 -19.25 2.40 -3.13
C LEU A 239 -20.43 3.24 -2.61
N SER A 240 -21.08 4.00 -3.47
CA SER A 240 -22.26 4.81 -3.15
C SER A 240 -23.43 3.93 -2.71
N ALA A 241 -23.68 2.82 -3.43
CA ALA A 241 -24.72 1.85 -3.08
C ALA A 241 -24.48 1.19 -1.70
N ARG A 242 -23.25 1.18 -1.22
CA ARG A 242 -22.86 0.68 0.12
C ARG A 242 -22.80 1.78 1.19
N GLY A 243 -23.12 3.03 0.86
CA GLY A 243 -23.10 4.17 1.78
C GLY A 243 -21.71 4.75 2.03
N PHE A 244 -20.75 4.57 1.09
CA PHE A 244 -19.38 5.02 1.22
C PHE A 244 -19.02 6.20 0.30
N ALA A 245 -20.01 6.86 -0.32
CA ALA A 245 -19.77 7.97 -1.23
C ALA A 245 -18.93 9.11 -0.61
N ASP A 246 -19.17 9.45 0.65
CA ASP A 246 -18.50 10.57 1.34
C ASP A 246 -17.01 10.30 1.67
N PHE A 247 -16.58 9.04 1.56
CA PHE A 247 -15.22 8.64 1.84
C PHE A 247 -14.30 8.68 0.63
N VAL A 248 -14.82 8.84 -0.59
CA VAL A 248 -14.04 8.68 -1.82
C VAL A 248 -14.23 9.86 -2.75
N LYS A 249 -13.13 10.28 -3.41
CA LYS A 249 -13.17 11.25 -4.51
C LYS A 249 -12.22 10.84 -5.62
N VAL A 250 -12.55 11.20 -6.86
CA VAL A 250 -11.61 11.10 -7.98
C VAL A 250 -10.53 12.18 -7.85
N ASP A 251 -9.28 11.76 -8.00
CA ASP A 251 -8.14 12.67 -7.90
C ASP A 251 -6.97 12.10 -8.72
N TYR A 252 -6.79 12.61 -9.92
CA TYR A 252 -5.72 12.18 -10.82
C TYR A 252 -4.31 12.62 -10.39
N GLY A 253 -4.18 13.43 -9.33
CA GLY A 253 -2.90 13.68 -8.67
C GLY A 253 -2.29 12.47 -8.00
N VAL A 254 -3.08 11.42 -7.76
CA VAL A 254 -2.58 10.13 -7.24
C VAL A 254 -2.02 9.30 -8.38
N ILE A 255 -0.68 9.27 -8.49
CA ILE A 255 0.06 8.40 -9.42
C ILE A 255 0.93 7.44 -8.62
N ARG A 256 0.31 6.41 -8.06
CA ARG A 256 1.04 5.40 -7.31
C ARG A 256 1.70 4.35 -8.20
N GLY A 257 2.79 3.78 -7.68
CA GLY A 257 3.33 2.51 -8.15
C GLY A 257 3.64 2.50 -9.63
N LEU A 258 4.51 3.43 -10.07
CA LEU A 258 4.90 3.62 -11.46
C LEU A 258 5.26 2.32 -12.19
N ALA A 259 5.69 1.31 -11.45
CA ALA A 259 6.29 0.11 -12.04
C ALA A 259 5.32 -1.05 -12.30
N TYR A 260 4.14 -1.13 -11.67
CA TYR A 260 3.32 -2.33 -11.84
C TYR A 260 1.80 -2.17 -11.79
N TYR A 261 1.24 -1.01 -11.40
CA TYR A 261 -0.21 -0.83 -11.43
C TYR A 261 -0.74 -0.72 -12.87
N THR A 262 -1.87 -1.38 -13.14
CA THR A 262 -2.46 -1.54 -14.48
C THR A 262 -3.84 -0.91 -14.65
N GLY A 263 -4.52 -0.59 -13.55
CA GLY A 263 -5.90 -0.10 -13.54
C GLY A 263 -6.13 0.97 -12.48
N PRO A 264 -7.24 0.87 -11.70
CA PRO A 264 -7.51 1.76 -10.59
C PRO A 264 -6.39 1.76 -9.57
N VAL A 265 -6.06 2.95 -9.04
CA VAL A 265 -5.13 3.16 -7.93
C VAL A 265 -5.77 4.10 -6.92
N PHE A 266 -5.46 3.92 -5.65
CA PHE A 266 -6.05 4.73 -4.59
C PHE A 266 -5.10 4.94 -3.42
N GLU A 267 -5.30 6.04 -2.71
CA GLU A 267 -4.61 6.35 -1.46
C GLU A 267 -5.59 6.96 -0.45
N ALA A 268 -5.46 6.54 0.81
CA ALA A 268 -6.18 7.14 1.93
C ALA A 268 -5.33 8.26 2.55
N PHE A 269 -5.90 9.45 2.67
CA PHE A 269 -5.26 10.62 3.27
C PHE A 269 -6.06 11.15 4.45
N ASP A 270 -5.36 11.65 5.46
CA ASP A 270 -5.92 12.50 6.49
C ASP A 270 -6.45 13.81 5.87
N ARG A 271 -7.71 14.17 6.15
CA ARG A 271 -8.30 15.42 5.62
C ARG A 271 -7.66 16.69 6.16
N LYS A 272 -7.05 16.64 7.34
CA LYS A 272 -6.30 17.78 7.89
C LYS A 272 -4.94 17.98 7.21
N GLY A 273 -4.47 17.00 6.45
CA GLY A 273 -3.21 17.08 5.70
C GLY A 273 -1.94 17.03 6.56
N HIS A 274 -2.06 16.61 7.83
CA HIS A 274 -0.93 16.55 8.76
C HIS A 274 -0.02 15.35 8.51
N PHE A 275 -0.56 14.31 7.86
CA PHE A 275 0.13 13.04 7.65
C PHE A 275 0.31 12.73 6.17
N ARG A 276 1.25 11.84 5.90
CA ARG A 276 1.38 11.16 4.62
C ARG A 276 0.19 10.23 4.40
N ALA A 277 0.12 9.61 3.21
CA ALA A 277 -0.88 8.59 2.94
C ALA A 277 -0.90 7.52 4.05
N ILE A 278 -2.09 7.26 4.59
CA ILE A 278 -2.34 6.27 5.64
C ILE A 278 -2.22 4.86 5.04
N ALA A 279 -2.75 4.70 3.84
CA ALA A 279 -2.77 3.44 3.10
C ALA A 279 -2.79 3.72 1.61
N GLY A 280 -2.47 2.73 0.80
CA GLY A 280 -2.64 2.85 -0.62
C GLY A 280 -2.48 1.54 -1.35
N GLY A 281 -3.14 1.46 -2.51
CA GLY A 281 -3.22 0.26 -3.31
C GLY A 281 -3.68 0.52 -4.72
N GLY A 282 -4.06 -0.57 -5.38
CA GLY A 282 -4.57 -0.56 -6.74
C GLY A 282 -4.53 -1.93 -7.41
N ARG A 283 -4.85 -1.95 -8.69
CA ARG A 283 -4.86 -3.15 -9.55
C ARG A 283 -3.50 -3.34 -10.22
N TYR A 284 -2.98 -4.58 -10.19
CA TYR A 284 -1.66 -4.94 -10.72
C TYR A 284 -1.67 -6.29 -11.45
N ASP A 285 -2.50 -6.40 -12.47
CA ASP A 285 -2.80 -7.64 -13.19
C ASP A 285 -1.57 -8.33 -13.81
N ASN A 286 -0.52 -7.58 -14.15
CA ASN A 286 0.67 -8.12 -14.80
C ASN A 286 1.67 -8.81 -13.84
N LEU A 287 1.52 -8.66 -12.52
CA LEU A 287 2.59 -9.03 -11.58
C LEU A 287 2.81 -10.53 -11.47
N THR A 288 1.75 -11.33 -11.42
CA THR A 288 1.85 -12.81 -11.37
C THR A 288 2.48 -13.38 -12.64
N ASN A 289 2.13 -12.79 -13.80
CA ASN A 289 2.71 -13.16 -15.09
C ASN A 289 4.22 -12.85 -15.09
N LEU A 290 4.63 -11.65 -14.67
CA LEU A 290 6.03 -11.25 -14.59
C LEU A 290 6.85 -12.19 -13.70
N ILE A 291 6.38 -12.44 -12.47
CA ILE A 291 7.10 -13.27 -11.48
C ILE A 291 7.13 -14.74 -11.90
N SER A 292 6.16 -15.21 -12.69
CA SER A 292 6.14 -16.59 -13.21
C SER A 292 6.96 -16.80 -14.50
N GLY A 293 7.82 -15.86 -14.84
CA GLY A 293 8.75 -15.93 -15.96
C GLY A 293 8.33 -15.14 -17.20
N GLY A 294 7.31 -14.31 -17.09
CA GLY A 294 6.88 -13.39 -18.15
C GLY A 294 7.88 -12.25 -18.39
N LYS A 295 7.76 -11.65 -19.56
CA LYS A 295 8.57 -10.48 -19.95
C LYS A 295 7.67 -9.29 -20.25
N PHE A 296 8.08 -8.13 -19.78
CA PHE A 296 7.38 -6.88 -20.08
C PHE A 296 7.56 -6.51 -21.56
N ASP A 297 6.46 -6.24 -22.22
CA ASP A 297 6.39 -5.75 -23.60
C ASP A 297 6.03 -4.25 -23.59
N PRO A 298 6.99 -3.35 -23.83
CA PRO A 298 6.74 -1.91 -23.80
C PRO A 298 5.72 -1.44 -24.85
N ALA A 299 5.64 -2.15 -25.99
CA ALA A 299 4.75 -1.76 -27.07
C ALA A 299 3.27 -1.94 -26.74
N SER A 300 2.93 -2.98 -25.98
CA SER A 300 1.56 -3.25 -25.52
C SER A 300 1.31 -2.87 -24.06
N ASN A 301 2.34 -2.42 -23.34
CA ASN A 301 2.31 -2.16 -21.89
C ASN A 301 1.76 -3.35 -21.08
N THR A 302 2.09 -4.57 -21.51
CA THR A 302 1.65 -5.82 -20.88
C THR A 302 2.84 -6.73 -20.60
N VAL A 303 2.62 -7.75 -19.77
CA VAL A 303 3.58 -8.84 -19.55
C VAL A 303 3.08 -10.09 -20.27
N LYS A 304 3.95 -10.79 -20.97
CA LYS A 304 3.61 -12.00 -21.75
C LYS A 304 4.58 -13.14 -21.45
N GLY A 305 4.09 -14.36 -21.60
CA GLY A 305 4.92 -15.58 -21.54
C GLY A 305 5.16 -16.16 -20.16
N GLY A 306 4.60 -15.58 -19.12
CA GLY A 306 4.61 -16.18 -17.78
C GLY A 306 3.66 -17.38 -17.68
N LYS A 307 3.90 -18.22 -16.67
CA LYS A 307 3.13 -19.45 -16.44
C LYS A 307 1.75 -19.18 -15.83
N VAL A 308 1.59 -18.07 -15.13
CA VAL A 308 0.37 -17.67 -14.42
C VAL A 308 0.03 -16.24 -14.80
N ASP A 309 -1.19 -16.05 -15.27
CA ASP A 309 -1.72 -14.74 -15.67
C ASP A 309 -3.13 -14.59 -15.07
N ILE A 310 -3.22 -13.94 -13.92
CA ILE A 310 -4.49 -13.72 -13.20
C ILE A 310 -4.60 -12.29 -12.72
N PRO A 311 -5.81 -11.69 -12.82
CA PRO A 311 -6.05 -10.34 -12.31
C PRO A 311 -5.74 -10.26 -10.81
N SER A 312 -5.17 -9.15 -10.41
CA SER A 312 -4.71 -8.95 -9.05
C SER A 312 -4.88 -7.51 -8.60
N LEU A 313 -5.29 -7.33 -7.36
CA LEU A 313 -5.42 -6.00 -6.74
C LEU A 313 -5.24 -6.12 -5.23
N GLY A 314 -4.84 -5.02 -4.59
CA GLY A 314 -4.65 -5.02 -3.14
C GLY A 314 -4.20 -3.66 -2.62
N PHE A 315 -4.02 -3.57 -1.31
CA PHE A 315 -3.46 -2.38 -0.65
C PHE A 315 -2.56 -2.73 0.52
N GLY A 316 -1.71 -1.75 0.87
CA GLY A 316 -0.91 -1.76 2.08
C GLY A 316 -1.26 -0.61 3.00
N MET A 317 -1.40 -0.87 4.31
CA MET A 317 -1.61 0.12 5.37
C MET A 317 -0.52 -0.01 6.43
N GLY A 318 0.33 1.03 6.55
CA GLY A 318 1.43 1.05 7.54
C GLY A 318 0.95 1.39 8.94
N ASP A 319 1.57 0.74 9.95
CA ASP A 319 1.27 0.98 11.37
C ASP A 319 1.73 2.35 11.87
N VAL A 320 2.83 2.90 11.32
CA VAL A 320 3.45 4.14 11.82
C VAL A 320 2.50 5.33 11.68
N VAL A 321 2.05 5.61 10.45
CA VAL A 321 1.15 6.75 10.18
C VAL A 321 -0.20 6.55 10.86
N LEU A 322 -0.73 5.33 10.85
CA LEU A 322 -2.00 5.04 11.51
C LEU A 322 -1.92 5.27 13.02
N THR A 323 -0.85 4.79 13.68
CA THR A 323 -0.67 5.00 15.13
C THR A 323 -0.62 6.48 15.48
N GLU A 324 0.14 7.28 14.72
CA GLU A 324 0.24 8.72 14.97
C GLU A 324 -1.10 9.45 14.72
N LEU A 325 -1.85 9.04 13.69
CA LEU A 325 -3.18 9.58 13.44
C LEU A 325 -4.15 9.26 14.58
N LEU A 326 -4.17 8.02 15.06
CA LEU A 326 -5.03 7.60 16.17
C LEU A 326 -4.67 8.33 17.46
N LYS A 327 -3.38 8.55 17.74
CA LYS A 327 -2.91 9.37 18.88
C LYS A 327 -3.41 10.82 18.77
N GLU A 328 -3.24 11.45 17.60
CA GLU A 328 -3.67 12.83 17.39
C GLU A 328 -5.19 13.01 17.54
N ARG A 329 -5.97 12.01 17.15
CA ARG A 329 -7.44 12.01 17.27
C ARG A 329 -7.95 11.54 18.63
N GLY A 330 -7.07 11.08 19.55
CA GLY A 330 -7.48 10.52 20.84
C GLY A 330 -8.28 9.22 20.72
N LEU A 331 -8.03 8.42 19.68
CA LEU A 331 -8.77 7.20 19.34
C LEU A 331 -8.07 5.91 19.81
N LEU A 332 -6.87 6.02 20.40
CA LEU A 332 -6.27 4.87 21.08
C LEU A 332 -6.97 4.64 22.41
N PRO A 333 -7.39 3.40 22.73
CA PRO A 333 -7.95 3.08 24.02
C PRO A 333 -6.91 3.25 25.15
N ALA A 334 -7.37 3.43 26.37
CA ALA A 334 -6.50 3.32 27.54
C ALA A 334 -6.21 1.83 27.77
N PHE A 335 -4.93 1.47 27.76
CA PHE A 335 -4.47 0.12 28.06
C PHE A 335 -4.18 0.03 29.55
N SER A 336 -5.14 -0.49 30.31
CA SER A 336 -5.01 -0.72 31.75
C SER A 336 -4.86 -2.21 32.03
N PRO A 337 -4.18 -2.61 33.13
CA PRO A 337 -4.23 -4.00 33.57
C PRO A 337 -5.68 -4.47 33.71
N SER A 338 -5.98 -5.65 33.20
CA SER A 338 -7.35 -6.19 33.12
C SER A 338 -7.95 -6.65 34.45
N ALA A 339 -7.31 -6.36 35.58
CA ALA A 339 -7.77 -6.77 36.91
C ALA A 339 -8.45 -5.59 37.64
N ASP A 340 -9.75 -5.66 37.84
CA ASP A 340 -10.50 -4.71 38.68
C ASP A 340 -10.22 -4.89 40.16
N VAL A 341 -9.78 -6.08 40.56
CA VAL A 341 -9.48 -6.46 41.96
C VAL A 341 -8.26 -7.39 41.97
N CYS A 342 -7.31 -7.08 42.85
CA CYS A 342 -6.18 -7.96 43.16
C CYS A 342 -6.34 -8.47 44.60
N VAL A 343 -6.45 -9.79 44.79
CA VAL A 343 -6.47 -10.42 46.11
C VAL A 343 -5.09 -10.94 46.41
N LEU A 344 -4.45 -10.31 47.44
CA LEU A 344 -3.19 -10.77 47.99
C LEU A 344 -3.49 -11.87 49.03
N ILE A 345 -2.94 -13.04 48.82
CA ILE A 345 -3.02 -14.17 49.75
C ILE A 345 -1.66 -14.25 50.45
N GLU A 346 -1.58 -13.85 51.71
CA GLU A 346 -0.35 -13.88 52.52
C GLU A 346 -0.01 -15.30 53.04
N ASP A 347 -1.03 -16.17 53.17
CA ASP A 347 -0.84 -17.54 53.61
C ASP A 347 -1.77 -18.50 52.81
N LEU A 348 -1.22 -19.50 52.18
CA LEU A 348 -1.98 -20.54 51.49
C LEU A 348 -2.61 -21.59 52.44
N GLY A 349 -2.62 -21.31 53.74
CA GLY A 349 -3.21 -22.20 54.75
C GLY A 349 -2.62 -23.61 54.71
N ARG A 350 -1.96 -24.04 55.72
CA ARG A 350 -1.49 -25.43 55.87
C ARG A 350 -2.63 -26.42 55.84
#